data_e54399c58f52dc22dd7e6061dd419d5a
#
_entry.id   e54399c58f52dc22dd7e6061dd419d5a
#
_cell.length_a   1.000
_cell.length_b   1.000
_cell.length_c   1.000
_cell.angle_alpha   90.00
_cell.angle_beta   90.00
_cell.angle_gamma   90.00
#
_symmetry.space_group_name_H-M   'P 1'
#
loop_
_entity.id
_entity.type
_entity.pdbx_description
1 polymer ?
#
loop_
_entity_poly.entity_id
_entity_poly.type
_entity_poly.pdbx_seq_one_letter_code
_entity_poly.pdbx_strand_id
1 'polypeptide(L)'
;MKIKSLALSFFAFVTMTLAASAQKTIVDVAAGSADHTTLVAAVKAADLVATLQSAGPFTVFAPTNAAFTKLPAGTVETLLKAENKATLAKILTYHVVAGSLNATAVLKAIKDGGGSVTLKTVSGGSLVASVKAGKVILTDEKGGVATVVATDLGANNGLIHVIDTVVLPK
;
A
#
# COMPACT_ATOMS: atom_id res chain seq x y z
N MET A 1 -34.06 -67.62 -20.72
CA MET A 1 -33.66 -67.21 -19.41
C MET A 1 -32.96 -65.88 -19.49
N LYS A 2 -33.54 -64.79 -18.97
CA LYS A 2 -33.15 -63.41 -19.27
C LYS A 2 -32.07 -62.96 -18.29
N ILE A 3 -30.87 -62.63 -18.78
CA ILE A 3 -29.81 -62.06 -17.96
C ILE A 3 -29.91 -60.55 -18.10
N LYS A 4 -30.24 -59.87 -17.01
CA LYS A 4 -30.30 -58.42 -16.92
C LYS A 4 -28.90 -57.86 -16.71
N SER A 5 -28.41 -57.11 -17.71
CA SER A 5 -27.18 -56.32 -17.58
C SER A 5 -27.34 -55.16 -16.61
N LEU A 6 -26.56 -55.18 -15.54
CA LEU A 6 -26.48 -54.11 -14.58
C LEU A 6 -25.38 -53.14 -15.07
N ALA A 7 -25.76 -52.00 -15.63
CA ALA A 7 -24.83 -50.95 -15.99
C ALA A 7 -24.39 -50.17 -14.74
N LEU A 8 -23.13 -50.37 -14.35
CA LEU A 8 -22.50 -49.62 -13.27
C LEU A 8 -22.01 -48.31 -13.84
N SER A 9 -22.78 -47.23 -13.60
CA SER A 9 -22.41 -45.88 -14.00
C SER A 9 -21.35 -45.36 -13.02
N PHE A 10 -20.11 -45.31 -13.49
CA PHE A 10 -18.99 -44.74 -12.73
C PHE A 10 -19.06 -43.21 -12.90
N PHE A 11 -19.66 -42.54 -11.90
CA PHE A 11 -19.69 -41.09 -11.83
C PHE A 11 -18.32 -40.61 -11.32
N ALA A 12 -17.44 -40.29 -12.28
CA ALA A 12 -16.15 -39.68 -11.93
C ALA A 12 -16.39 -38.28 -11.38
N PHE A 13 -16.31 -38.15 -10.05
CA PHE A 13 -16.33 -36.89 -9.36
C PHE A 13 -14.97 -36.21 -9.60
N VAL A 14 -14.90 -35.38 -10.65
CA VAL A 14 -13.75 -34.50 -10.88
C VAL A 14 -13.79 -33.43 -9.79
N THR A 15 -13.06 -33.64 -8.71
CA THR A 15 -12.77 -32.60 -7.76
C THR A 15 -11.84 -31.58 -8.40
N MET A 16 -12.45 -30.55 -8.95
CA MET A 16 -11.74 -29.37 -9.42
C MET A 16 -11.24 -28.61 -8.18
N THR A 17 -10.02 -28.93 -7.77
CA THR A 17 -9.31 -28.12 -6.78
C THR A 17 -9.06 -26.73 -7.42
N LEU A 18 -9.94 -25.78 -7.11
CA LEU A 18 -9.60 -24.38 -7.32
C LEU A 18 -8.36 -24.11 -6.44
N ALA A 19 -7.20 -24.08 -7.06
CA ALA A 19 -6.05 -23.45 -6.45
C ALA A 19 -6.43 -21.98 -6.25
N ALA A 20 -6.86 -21.63 -5.06
CA ALA A 20 -7.00 -20.23 -4.66
C ALA A 20 -5.61 -19.62 -4.79
N SER A 21 -5.36 -18.93 -5.89
CA SER A 21 -4.19 -18.09 -6.05
C SER A 21 -4.24 -17.11 -4.87
N ALA A 22 -3.33 -17.27 -3.93
CA ALA A 22 -3.26 -16.38 -2.76
C ALA A 22 -3.02 -14.97 -3.30
N GLN A 23 -4.08 -14.17 -3.32
CA GLN A 23 -4.03 -12.81 -3.83
C GLN A 23 -3.14 -11.99 -2.91
N LYS A 24 -2.08 -11.41 -3.46
CA LYS A 24 -1.10 -10.62 -2.71
C LYS A 24 -1.74 -9.36 -2.17
N THR A 25 -1.68 -9.19 -0.87
CA THR A 25 -2.08 -7.94 -0.21
C THR A 25 -1.02 -6.85 -0.42
N ILE A 26 -1.33 -5.61 -0.05
CA ILE A 26 -0.37 -4.49 -0.07
C ILE A 26 0.92 -4.86 0.67
N VAL A 27 0.80 -5.54 1.82
CA VAL A 27 1.96 -5.95 2.62
C VAL A 27 2.79 -7.03 1.90
N ASP A 28 2.14 -7.97 1.22
CA ASP A 28 2.83 -9.04 0.48
C ASP A 28 3.57 -8.48 -0.75
N VAL A 29 2.98 -7.50 -1.43
CA VAL A 29 3.63 -6.80 -2.56
C VAL A 29 4.85 -6.03 -2.07
N ALA A 30 4.73 -5.28 -0.98
CA ALA A 30 5.84 -4.55 -0.37
C ALA A 30 6.94 -5.49 0.14
N ALA A 31 6.57 -6.61 0.79
CA ALA A 31 7.52 -7.61 1.29
C ALA A 31 8.28 -8.34 0.17
N GLY A 32 7.69 -8.45 -1.02
CA GLY A 32 8.34 -9.01 -2.20
C GLY A 32 9.32 -8.05 -2.90
N SER A 33 9.38 -6.79 -2.47
CA SER A 33 10.26 -5.77 -3.03
C SER A 33 11.51 -5.55 -2.16
N ALA A 34 12.69 -5.67 -2.75
CA ALA A 34 13.95 -5.38 -2.08
C ALA A 34 14.08 -3.90 -1.65
N ASP A 35 13.36 -3.01 -2.33
CA ASP A 35 13.40 -1.55 -2.09
C ASP A 35 12.53 -1.11 -0.91
N HIS A 36 11.70 -1.99 -0.35
CA HIS A 36 10.75 -1.67 0.72
C HIS A 36 11.00 -2.45 2.03
N THR A 37 12.17 -3.01 2.21
CA THR A 37 12.51 -3.81 3.40
C THR A 37 12.37 -3.01 4.70
N THR A 38 12.81 -1.76 4.70
CA THR A 38 12.68 -0.85 5.86
C THR A 38 11.21 -0.54 6.16
N LEU A 39 10.40 -0.30 5.12
CA LEU A 39 8.96 -0.07 5.27
C LEU A 39 8.26 -1.30 5.89
N VAL A 40 8.58 -2.50 5.41
CA VAL A 40 7.99 -3.74 5.94
C VAL A 40 8.39 -3.96 7.41
N ALA A 41 9.65 -3.69 7.77
CA ALA A 41 10.10 -3.72 9.15
C ALA A 41 9.33 -2.73 10.03
N ALA A 42 9.12 -1.50 9.53
CA ALA A 42 8.36 -0.47 10.21
C ALA A 42 6.88 -0.86 10.42
N VAL A 43 6.23 -1.42 9.38
CA VAL A 43 4.83 -1.90 9.46
C VAL A 43 4.68 -3.01 10.50
N LYS A 44 5.64 -3.93 10.56
CA LYS A 44 5.68 -5.00 11.58
C LYS A 44 5.89 -4.43 12.98
N ALA A 45 6.84 -3.51 13.16
CA ALA A 45 7.13 -2.86 14.44
C ALA A 45 5.94 -2.05 14.97
N ALA A 46 5.17 -1.43 14.07
CA ALA A 46 3.95 -0.69 14.40
C ALA A 46 2.72 -1.57 14.61
N ASP A 47 2.82 -2.89 14.35
CA ASP A 47 1.69 -3.85 14.43
C ASP A 47 0.53 -3.50 13.47
N LEU A 48 0.87 -2.93 12.32
CA LEU A 48 -0.11 -2.51 11.31
C LEU A 48 -0.32 -3.53 10.19
N VAL A 49 0.34 -4.69 10.26
CA VAL A 49 0.23 -5.73 9.22
C VAL A 49 -1.23 -6.15 9.02
N ALA A 50 -1.94 -6.49 10.10
CA ALA A 50 -3.34 -6.90 10.02
C ALA A 50 -4.25 -5.78 9.49
N THR A 51 -3.99 -4.53 9.87
CA THR A 51 -4.74 -3.37 9.40
C THR A 51 -4.56 -3.17 7.90
N LEU A 52 -3.33 -3.26 7.40
CA LEU A 52 -3.01 -3.11 5.98
C LEU A 52 -3.37 -4.34 5.13
N GLN A 53 -3.61 -5.48 5.76
CA GLN A 53 -4.14 -6.69 5.11
C GLN A 53 -5.66 -6.75 5.13
N SER A 54 -6.33 -5.87 5.86
CA SER A 54 -7.78 -5.83 5.92
C SER A 54 -8.40 -5.48 4.57
N ALA A 55 -9.71 -5.74 4.44
CA ALA A 55 -10.45 -5.40 3.24
C ALA A 55 -10.44 -3.88 3.02
N GLY A 56 -9.71 -3.45 1.94
CA GLY A 56 -9.68 -2.05 1.50
C GLY A 56 -10.92 -1.65 0.72
N PRO A 57 -10.84 -0.70 -0.18
CA PRO A 57 -9.62 -0.31 -0.89
C PRO A 57 -8.75 0.70 -0.13
N PHE A 58 -7.44 0.51 -0.23
CA PHE A 58 -6.44 1.45 0.29
C PHE A 58 -5.48 1.90 -0.82
N THR A 59 -5.00 3.12 -0.72
CA THR A 59 -3.87 3.60 -1.52
C THR A 59 -2.72 3.88 -0.58
N VAL A 60 -1.61 3.19 -0.76
CA VAL A 60 -0.42 3.31 0.08
C VAL A 60 0.69 4.01 -0.69
N PHE A 61 1.20 5.08 -0.13
CA PHE A 61 2.41 5.73 -0.62
C PHE A 61 3.62 5.09 0.07
N ALA A 62 4.27 4.15 -0.62
CA ALA A 62 5.35 3.35 -0.08
C ALA A 62 6.71 4.04 -0.30
N PRO A 63 7.37 4.54 0.76
CA PRO A 63 8.71 5.08 0.65
C PRO A 63 9.73 3.95 0.46
N THR A 64 10.71 4.18 -0.42
CA THR A 64 11.81 3.25 -0.64
C THR A 64 12.81 3.27 0.52
N ASN A 65 13.69 2.27 0.60
CA ASN A 65 14.80 2.28 1.57
C ASN A 65 15.62 3.58 1.45
N ALA A 66 15.86 4.06 0.22
CA ALA A 66 16.54 5.33 -0.03
C ALA A 66 15.78 6.53 0.52
N ALA A 67 14.44 6.49 0.55
CA ALA A 67 13.62 7.53 1.17
C ALA A 67 13.87 7.62 2.68
N PHE A 68 14.02 6.50 3.35
CA PHE A 68 14.34 6.46 4.77
C PHE A 68 15.74 6.99 5.09
N THR A 69 16.71 6.80 4.20
CA THR A 69 18.07 7.34 4.39
C THR A 69 18.15 8.86 4.30
N LYS A 70 17.14 9.51 3.72
CA LYS A 70 17.02 10.98 3.69
C LYS A 70 16.59 11.56 5.05
N LEU A 71 16.06 10.74 5.95
CA LEU A 71 15.75 11.17 7.32
C LEU A 71 17.04 11.40 8.11
N PRO A 72 17.01 12.28 9.14
CA PRO A 72 18.15 12.47 10.01
C PRO A 72 18.67 11.14 10.59
N ALA A 73 19.99 11.01 10.70
CA ALA A 73 20.61 9.79 11.23
C ALA A 73 20.01 9.38 12.58
N GLY A 74 19.71 8.10 12.75
CA GLY A 74 19.09 7.56 13.97
C GLY A 74 17.57 7.75 14.08
N THR A 75 16.94 8.51 13.18
CA THR A 75 15.47 8.71 13.22
C THR A 75 14.73 7.40 12.98
N VAL A 76 15.14 6.63 11.98
CA VAL A 76 14.52 5.33 11.66
C VAL A 76 14.67 4.36 12.81
N GLU A 77 15.88 4.23 13.36
CA GLU A 77 16.17 3.36 14.51
C GLU A 77 15.35 3.75 15.73
N THR A 78 15.24 5.06 15.98
CA THR A 78 14.43 5.59 17.08
C THR A 78 12.95 5.27 16.88
N LEU A 79 12.43 5.45 15.67
CA LEU A 79 11.02 5.15 15.35
C LEU A 79 10.70 3.65 15.44
N LEU A 80 11.66 2.77 15.16
CA LEU A 80 11.48 1.32 15.26
C LEU A 80 11.48 0.80 16.70
N LYS A 81 11.84 1.64 17.69
CA LYS A 81 11.78 1.25 19.09
C LYS A 81 10.34 1.11 19.57
N ALA A 82 10.11 0.15 20.46
CA ALA A 82 8.79 -0.13 21.02
C ALA A 82 8.15 1.10 21.71
N GLU A 83 8.98 1.97 22.30
CA GLU A 83 8.57 3.24 22.93
C GLU A 83 7.89 4.20 21.93
N ASN A 84 8.28 4.14 20.66
CA ASN A 84 7.80 5.03 19.60
C ASN A 84 6.78 4.38 18.67
N LYS A 85 6.24 3.20 19.03
CA LYS A 85 5.27 2.45 18.23
C LYS A 85 4.08 3.32 17.81
N ALA A 86 3.54 4.14 18.70
CA ALA A 86 2.41 5.02 18.41
C ALA A 86 2.77 6.10 17.38
N THR A 87 3.97 6.69 17.50
CA THR A 87 4.47 7.69 16.54
C THR A 87 4.72 7.04 15.18
N LEU A 88 5.31 5.85 15.17
CA LEU A 88 5.55 5.08 13.95
C LEU A 88 4.22 4.72 13.27
N ALA A 89 3.23 4.25 14.03
CA ALA A 89 1.90 3.96 13.52
C ALA A 89 1.22 5.20 12.92
N LYS A 90 1.36 6.37 13.56
CA LYS A 90 0.84 7.64 13.03
C LYS A 90 1.50 8.00 11.70
N ILE A 91 2.83 7.86 11.60
CA ILE A 91 3.57 8.12 10.35
C ILE A 91 3.13 7.14 9.26
N LEU A 92 3.06 5.84 9.55
CA LEU A 92 2.68 4.83 8.57
C LEU A 92 1.23 4.99 8.08
N THR A 93 0.29 5.27 8.98
CA THR A 93 -1.10 5.55 8.61
C THR A 93 -1.25 6.88 7.87
N TYR A 94 -0.32 7.81 8.05
CA TYR A 94 -0.23 9.03 7.25
C TYR A 94 0.17 8.77 5.79
N HIS A 95 0.87 7.68 5.52
CA HIS A 95 1.17 7.21 4.15
C HIS A 95 0.02 6.44 3.49
N VAL A 96 -1.06 6.20 4.21
CA VAL A 96 -2.22 5.45 3.72
C VAL A 96 -3.40 6.38 3.52
N VAL A 97 -3.96 6.34 2.33
CA VAL A 97 -5.19 7.07 1.96
C VAL A 97 -6.32 6.07 1.76
N ALA A 98 -7.48 6.35 2.32
CA ALA A 98 -8.66 5.53 2.10
C ALA A 98 -9.16 5.71 0.66
N GLY A 99 -9.49 4.60 0.01
CA GLY A 99 -9.94 4.56 -1.38
C GLY A 99 -8.88 4.05 -2.35
N SER A 100 -9.33 3.68 -3.53
CA SER A 100 -8.46 3.23 -4.62
C SER A 100 -8.17 4.41 -5.56
N LEU A 101 -7.04 5.05 -5.37
CA LEU A 101 -6.59 6.20 -6.15
C LEU A 101 -5.47 5.76 -7.09
N ASN A 102 -5.83 5.32 -8.29
CA ASN A 102 -4.84 5.05 -9.33
C ASN A 102 -4.23 6.37 -9.85
N ALA A 103 -3.11 6.27 -10.56
CA ALA A 103 -2.42 7.44 -11.10
C ALA A 103 -3.34 8.33 -11.95
N THR A 104 -4.20 7.74 -12.76
CA THR A 104 -5.15 8.47 -13.60
C THR A 104 -6.17 9.24 -12.76
N ALA A 105 -6.71 8.63 -11.69
CA ALA A 105 -7.65 9.29 -10.79
C ALA A 105 -6.98 10.45 -10.03
N VAL A 106 -5.75 10.25 -9.57
CA VAL A 106 -4.95 11.31 -8.91
C VAL A 106 -4.69 12.46 -9.86
N LEU A 107 -4.22 12.18 -11.08
CA LEU A 107 -3.96 13.22 -12.09
C LEU A 107 -5.23 13.98 -12.48
N LYS A 108 -6.37 13.26 -12.63
CA LYS A 108 -7.66 13.89 -12.90
C LYS A 108 -8.08 14.80 -11.74
N ALA A 109 -7.99 14.32 -10.51
CA ALA A 109 -8.34 15.10 -9.32
C ALA A 109 -7.46 16.36 -9.17
N ILE A 110 -6.17 16.26 -9.47
CA ILE A 110 -5.25 17.41 -9.50
C ILE A 110 -5.67 18.43 -10.56
N LYS A 111 -6.03 17.96 -11.76
CA LYS A 111 -6.46 18.82 -12.84
C LYS A 111 -7.78 19.53 -12.53
N ASP A 112 -8.76 18.77 -11.99
CA ASP A 112 -10.08 19.29 -11.60
C ASP A 112 -9.94 20.27 -10.40
N GLY A 113 -8.96 20.07 -9.53
CA GLY A 113 -8.65 20.93 -8.39
C GLY A 113 -7.76 22.15 -8.71
N GLY A 114 -7.55 22.46 -10.00
CA GLY A 114 -6.78 23.63 -10.40
C GLY A 114 -5.26 23.50 -10.21
N GLY A 115 -4.73 22.28 -10.23
CA GLY A 115 -3.30 21.99 -10.14
C GLY A 115 -2.86 21.28 -8.86
N SER A 116 -3.76 21.07 -7.90
CA SER A 116 -3.51 20.31 -6.69
C SER A 116 -4.78 19.69 -6.14
N VAL A 117 -4.63 18.62 -5.36
CA VAL A 117 -5.73 17.99 -4.63
C VAL A 117 -5.28 17.59 -3.23
N THR A 118 -6.14 17.80 -2.26
CA THR A 118 -5.90 17.38 -0.88
C THR A 118 -6.46 15.98 -0.66
N LEU A 119 -5.59 15.05 -0.29
CA LEU A 119 -5.91 13.67 0.03
C LEU A 119 -5.97 13.51 1.55
N LYS A 120 -7.06 12.96 2.06
CA LYS A 120 -7.16 12.63 3.49
C LYS A 120 -6.52 11.28 3.77
N THR A 121 -5.64 11.25 4.75
CA THR A 121 -4.95 10.05 5.19
C THR A 121 -5.72 9.31 6.28
N VAL A 122 -5.43 8.03 6.46
CA VAL A 122 -6.04 7.19 7.51
C VAL A 122 -5.69 7.71 8.92
N SER A 123 -4.53 8.37 9.08
CA SER A 123 -4.15 9.02 10.34
C SER A 123 -5.00 10.25 10.71
N GLY A 124 -5.86 10.73 9.79
CA GLY A 124 -6.64 11.96 9.95
C GLY A 124 -5.93 13.22 9.43
N GLY A 125 -4.68 13.11 9.00
CA GLY A 125 -3.93 14.21 8.37
C GLY A 125 -4.26 14.39 6.90
N SER A 126 -3.57 15.31 6.26
CA SER A 126 -3.76 15.66 4.85
C SER A 126 -2.45 15.63 4.07
N LEU A 127 -2.51 15.09 2.86
CA LEU A 127 -1.44 15.16 1.86
C LEU A 127 -1.94 15.97 0.68
N VAL A 128 -1.13 16.90 0.18
CA VAL A 128 -1.45 17.64 -1.03
C VAL A 128 -0.71 17.02 -2.19
N ALA A 129 -1.46 16.46 -3.14
CA ALA A 129 -0.90 15.97 -4.40
C ALA A 129 -0.98 17.06 -5.46
N SER A 130 0.10 17.24 -6.20
CA SER A 130 0.21 18.16 -7.33
C SER A 130 1.10 17.59 -8.42
N VAL A 131 1.15 18.23 -9.58
CA VAL A 131 2.04 17.82 -10.67
C VAL A 131 3.14 18.86 -10.84
N LYS A 132 4.40 18.42 -10.83
CA LYS A 132 5.57 19.24 -11.09
C LYS A 132 6.50 18.51 -12.06
N ALA A 133 6.88 19.17 -13.14
CA ALA A 133 7.73 18.60 -14.19
C ALA A 133 7.23 17.22 -14.71
N GLY A 134 5.91 17.05 -14.86
CA GLY A 134 5.29 15.81 -15.34
C GLY A 134 5.23 14.66 -14.33
N LYS A 135 5.64 14.90 -13.09
CA LYS A 135 5.58 13.91 -12.01
C LYS A 135 4.59 14.33 -10.94
N VAL A 136 3.92 13.36 -10.35
CA VAL A 136 3.09 13.60 -9.17
C VAL A 136 4.02 13.79 -7.97
N ILE A 137 3.80 14.87 -7.26
CA ILE A 137 4.48 15.16 -5.99
C ILE A 137 3.46 15.23 -4.87
N LEU A 138 3.87 14.81 -3.70
CA LEU A 138 3.09 14.89 -2.46
C LEU A 138 3.77 15.92 -1.56
N THR A 139 2.98 16.82 -1.01
CA THR A 139 3.44 17.78 0.01
C THR A 139 2.76 17.44 1.32
N ASP A 140 3.56 17.25 2.35
CA ASP A 140 3.06 16.96 3.69
C ASP A 140 2.73 18.24 4.47
N GLU A 141 2.16 18.08 5.67
CA GLU A 141 1.76 19.20 6.53
C GLU A 141 2.94 19.99 7.11
N LYS A 142 4.17 19.47 7.03
CA LYS A 142 5.41 20.15 7.43
C LYS A 142 6.08 20.87 6.25
N GLY A 143 5.52 20.76 5.05
CA GLY A 143 6.09 21.32 3.84
C GLY A 143 7.14 20.41 3.17
N GLY A 144 7.30 19.19 3.65
CA GLY A 144 8.12 18.17 3.01
C GLY A 144 7.52 17.74 1.69
N VAL A 145 8.37 17.47 0.70
CA VAL A 145 7.97 17.08 -0.65
C VAL A 145 8.50 15.70 -0.97
N ALA A 146 7.60 14.81 -1.39
CA ALA A 146 7.93 13.49 -1.90
C ALA A 146 7.52 13.37 -3.37
N THR A 147 8.35 12.75 -4.19
CA THR A 147 8.03 12.48 -5.59
C THR A 147 7.55 11.06 -5.77
N VAL A 148 6.47 10.88 -6.50
CA VAL A 148 5.99 9.55 -6.89
C VAL A 148 6.87 9.05 -8.03
N VAL A 149 7.59 7.95 -7.79
CA VAL A 149 8.56 7.37 -8.74
C VAL A 149 8.00 6.15 -9.48
N ALA A 150 7.02 5.47 -8.89
CA ALA A 150 6.27 4.40 -9.53
C ALA A 150 4.82 4.42 -9.06
N THR A 151 3.90 4.04 -9.94
CA THR A 151 2.46 4.09 -9.69
C THR A 151 1.80 2.76 -9.97
N ASP A 152 0.59 2.60 -9.43
CA ASP A 152 -0.34 1.52 -9.79
C ASP A 152 0.20 0.09 -9.60
N LEU A 153 1.04 -0.11 -8.58
CA LEU A 153 1.37 -1.46 -8.14
C LEU A 153 0.13 -2.06 -7.46
N GLY A 154 -0.56 -2.93 -8.20
CA GLY A 154 -1.81 -3.54 -7.76
C GLY A 154 -1.62 -4.56 -6.65
N ALA A 155 -2.45 -4.46 -5.62
CA ALA A 155 -2.64 -5.46 -4.60
C ALA A 155 -4.13 -5.82 -4.51
N ASN A 156 -4.45 -6.95 -3.90
CA ASN A 156 -5.84 -7.41 -3.79
C ASN A 156 -6.74 -6.44 -3.02
N ASN A 157 -6.18 -5.76 -2.04
CA ASN A 157 -6.89 -4.83 -1.16
C ASN A 157 -6.53 -3.36 -1.38
N GLY A 158 -5.85 -3.01 -2.48
CA GLY A 158 -5.53 -1.63 -2.80
C GLY A 158 -4.43 -1.44 -3.83
N LEU A 159 -3.91 -0.22 -3.87
CA LEU A 159 -2.86 0.22 -4.77
C LEU A 159 -1.66 0.75 -4.00
N ILE A 160 -0.48 0.59 -4.56
CA ILE A 160 0.77 1.10 -4.00
C ILE A 160 1.38 2.09 -5.01
N HIS A 161 1.70 3.27 -4.53
CA HIS A 161 2.52 4.25 -5.23
C HIS A 161 3.85 4.40 -4.50
N VAL A 162 4.94 4.25 -5.22
CA VAL A 162 6.29 4.34 -4.65
C VAL A 162 6.74 5.79 -4.61
N ILE A 163 7.23 6.23 -3.46
CA ILE A 163 7.73 7.60 -3.26
C ILE A 163 9.21 7.60 -2.84
N ASP A 164 9.90 8.66 -3.20
CA ASP A 164 11.34 8.84 -2.97
C ASP A 164 11.69 9.53 -1.66
N THR A 165 10.69 9.94 -0.89
CA THR A 165 10.87 10.65 0.38
C THR A 165 9.74 10.28 1.34
N VAL A 166 10.09 10.13 2.62
CA VAL A 166 9.09 9.86 3.69
C VAL A 166 8.34 11.15 4.00
N VAL A 167 7.00 11.10 3.97
CA VAL A 167 6.14 12.22 4.37
C VAL A 167 5.84 12.13 5.87
N LEU A 168 5.80 13.28 6.52
CA LEU A 168 5.67 13.35 7.97
C LEU A 168 4.42 14.16 8.37
N PRO A 169 3.58 13.62 9.27
CA PRO A 169 2.47 14.39 9.84
C PRO A 169 2.99 15.47 10.80
N LYS A 170 2.16 16.45 11.05
CA LYS A 170 2.38 17.43 12.14
C LYS A 170 2.36 16.79 13.52
#